data_05a3531f2d12bec67e922dcbd7858c95
#
_entry.id   05a3531f2d12bec67e922dcbd7858c95
#
_cell.length_a   1.000
_cell.length_b   1.000
_cell.length_c   1.000
_cell.angle_alpha   90.00
_cell.angle_beta   90.00
_cell.angle_gamma   90.00
#
_symmetry.space_group_name_H-M   'P 1'
#
loop_
_entity.id
_entity.type
_entity.pdbx_description
1 polymer ?
#
loop_
_entity_poly.entity_id
_entity_poly.type
_entity_poly.pdbx_seq_one_letter_code
_entity_poly.pdbx_strand_id
1 'polypeptide(L)'
;GKSSSSIIDYLLEQSGTSINHEEIASKLLRSLKSKEDAVIESIEGYQMTDAQKYRMRLVRAHMDYITAEINDVDKMIENMISSNPDFENAVQFLCTIPGVKRDSSITIISEIGTDMSQFSSSKRLCCWAGLTPGSNESAGKKKSVRITRAGVYLKPALVQCAHAAVKSDKSPYYKKKYESLVKRRGKKRAIIAIARMILTAIYQMLSTGEQWNPSDLYKID
;
A
#
# COMPACT_ATOMS: atom_id res chain seq x y z
N GLY A 1 0.56 -13.37 -11.24
CA GLY A 1 -0.54 -13.61 -10.28
C GLY A 1 -0.73 -15.12 -10.01
N LYS A 2 -1.53 -15.49 -8.99
CA LYS A 2 -1.68 -16.90 -8.56
C LYS A 2 -2.05 -17.84 -9.72
N SER A 3 -3.06 -17.51 -10.52
CA SER A 3 -3.45 -18.34 -11.69
C SER A 3 -2.31 -18.53 -12.70
N SER A 4 -1.62 -17.45 -13.06
CA SER A 4 -0.48 -17.55 -14.00
C SER A 4 0.65 -18.41 -13.45
N SER A 5 0.96 -18.30 -12.14
CA SER A 5 1.93 -19.16 -11.48
C SER A 5 1.53 -20.64 -11.57
N SER A 6 0.28 -20.96 -11.20
CA SER A 6 -0.22 -22.36 -11.24
C SER A 6 -0.27 -22.93 -12.65
N ILE A 7 -0.55 -22.11 -13.66
CA ILE A 7 -0.50 -22.56 -15.07
C ILE A 7 0.94 -22.82 -15.52
N ILE A 8 1.89 -21.94 -15.13
CA ILE A 8 3.32 -22.16 -15.43
C ILE A 8 3.82 -23.43 -14.78
N ASP A 9 3.46 -23.67 -13.53
CA ASP A 9 3.85 -24.90 -12.81
C ASP A 9 3.30 -26.14 -13.51
N TYR A 10 2.03 -26.11 -13.95
CA TYR A 10 1.43 -27.16 -14.79
C TYR A 10 2.21 -27.40 -16.08
N LEU A 11 2.53 -26.34 -16.83
CA LEU A 11 3.28 -26.43 -18.09
C LEU A 11 4.72 -26.93 -17.90
N LEU A 12 5.34 -26.70 -16.74
CA LEU A 12 6.66 -27.21 -16.39
C LEU A 12 6.67 -28.73 -16.15
N GLU A 13 5.57 -29.28 -15.66
CA GLU A 13 5.40 -30.71 -15.37
C GLU A 13 4.90 -31.50 -16.59
N GLN A 14 4.28 -30.78 -17.54
CA GLN A 14 3.68 -31.40 -18.72
C GLN A 14 4.73 -32.05 -19.65
N SER A 15 4.42 -33.29 -20.14
CA SER A 15 5.29 -34.07 -21.02
C SER A 15 4.80 -34.13 -22.47
N GLY A 16 3.83 -33.33 -22.88
CA GLY A 16 3.25 -33.31 -24.23
C GLY A 16 2.63 -31.98 -24.61
N THR A 17 1.98 -31.95 -25.77
CA THR A 17 1.29 -30.74 -26.28
C THR A 17 -0.19 -30.69 -25.90
N SER A 18 -0.77 -31.82 -25.47
CA SER A 18 -2.17 -31.89 -25.04
C SER A 18 -2.30 -31.42 -23.59
N ILE A 19 -3.18 -30.46 -23.38
CA ILE A 19 -3.48 -29.91 -22.05
C ILE A 19 -4.80 -30.48 -21.52
N ASN A 20 -4.90 -30.61 -20.20
CA ASN A 20 -6.16 -30.93 -19.55
C ASN A 20 -6.93 -29.63 -19.25
N HIS A 21 -8.02 -29.40 -20.01
CA HIS A 21 -8.82 -28.19 -19.91
C HIS A 21 -9.45 -28.02 -18.53
N GLU A 22 -9.97 -29.09 -17.92
CA GLU A 22 -10.57 -29.03 -16.57
C GLU A 22 -9.55 -28.66 -15.52
N GLU A 23 -8.34 -29.18 -15.64
CA GLU A 23 -7.26 -28.84 -14.71
C GLU A 23 -6.82 -27.38 -14.87
N ILE A 24 -6.69 -26.88 -16.08
CA ILE A 24 -6.41 -25.45 -16.34
C ILE A 24 -7.54 -24.56 -15.79
N ALA A 25 -8.80 -24.90 -16.05
CA ALA A 25 -9.96 -24.20 -15.54
C ALA A 25 -9.94 -24.08 -14.00
N SER A 26 -9.57 -25.17 -13.31
CA SER A 26 -9.45 -25.19 -11.83
C SER A 26 -8.40 -24.21 -11.28
N LYS A 27 -7.35 -23.90 -12.06
CA LYS A 27 -6.28 -22.97 -11.69
C LYS A 27 -6.64 -21.51 -11.92
N LEU A 28 -7.75 -21.22 -12.62
CA LEU A 28 -8.20 -19.85 -12.92
C LEU A 28 -8.94 -19.26 -11.72
N LEU A 29 -8.56 -18.05 -11.33
CA LEU A 29 -9.15 -17.32 -10.21
C LEU A 29 -9.72 -15.97 -10.65
N ARG A 30 -10.83 -15.57 -10.01
CA ARG A 30 -11.45 -14.24 -10.17
C ARG A 30 -11.75 -13.89 -11.63
N SER A 31 -11.23 -12.76 -12.12
CA SER A 31 -11.49 -12.24 -13.48
C SER A 31 -10.92 -13.11 -14.60
N LEU A 32 -10.01 -14.05 -14.32
CA LEU A 32 -9.51 -14.98 -15.33
C LEU A 32 -10.49 -16.12 -15.60
N LYS A 33 -11.41 -16.45 -14.68
CA LYS A 33 -12.46 -17.44 -14.92
C LYS A 33 -13.34 -17.10 -16.12
N SER A 34 -13.68 -15.82 -16.30
CA SER A 34 -14.47 -15.38 -17.45
C SER A 34 -13.69 -15.33 -18.77
N LYS A 35 -12.40 -15.68 -18.75
CA LYS A 35 -11.49 -15.72 -19.90
C LYS A 35 -10.89 -17.11 -20.10
N GLU A 36 -11.56 -18.12 -19.62
CA GLU A 36 -11.08 -19.50 -19.62
C GLU A 36 -10.70 -19.96 -21.02
N ASP A 37 -11.64 -19.85 -21.99
CA ASP A 37 -11.41 -20.25 -23.38
C ASP A 37 -10.18 -19.55 -24.00
N ALA A 38 -10.04 -18.25 -23.78
CA ALA A 38 -8.89 -17.48 -24.27
C ALA A 38 -7.56 -17.88 -23.61
N VAL A 39 -7.58 -18.32 -22.35
CA VAL A 39 -6.39 -18.83 -21.67
C VAL A 39 -6.03 -20.20 -22.20
N ILE A 40 -6.99 -21.09 -22.37
CA ILE A 40 -6.80 -22.43 -22.94
C ILE A 40 -6.23 -22.30 -24.37
N GLU A 41 -6.88 -21.54 -25.24
CA GLU A 41 -6.43 -21.29 -26.61
C GLU A 41 -4.99 -20.75 -26.67
N SER A 42 -4.59 -19.91 -25.71
CA SER A 42 -3.23 -19.32 -25.68
C SER A 42 -2.12 -20.31 -25.34
N ILE A 43 -2.43 -21.45 -24.76
CA ILE A 43 -1.46 -22.47 -24.31
C ILE A 43 -1.65 -23.83 -25.00
N GLU A 44 -2.76 -24.00 -25.71
CA GLU A 44 -3.03 -25.24 -26.45
C GLU A 44 -2.00 -25.48 -27.55
N GLY A 45 -1.47 -26.70 -27.63
CA GLY A 45 -0.42 -27.03 -28.58
C GLY A 45 0.98 -26.49 -28.22
N TYR A 46 1.10 -25.69 -27.15
CA TYR A 46 2.39 -25.17 -26.73
C TYR A 46 3.16 -26.19 -25.88
N GLN A 47 4.40 -26.46 -26.25
CA GLN A 47 5.33 -27.27 -25.49
C GLN A 47 6.62 -26.50 -25.20
N MET A 48 6.97 -26.41 -23.93
CA MET A 48 8.25 -25.83 -23.53
C MET A 48 9.40 -26.74 -23.93
N THR A 49 10.43 -26.19 -24.55
CA THR A 49 11.71 -26.86 -24.74
C THR A 49 12.40 -27.09 -23.38
N ASP A 50 13.30 -28.07 -23.31
CA ASP A 50 14.05 -28.36 -22.07
C ASP A 50 14.83 -27.15 -21.58
N ALA A 51 15.40 -26.36 -22.50
CA ALA A 51 16.10 -25.13 -22.17
C ALA A 51 15.16 -24.06 -21.59
N GLN A 52 13.89 -23.99 -22.04
CA GLN A 52 12.88 -23.09 -21.49
C GLN A 52 12.43 -23.58 -20.11
N LYS A 53 12.15 -24.89 -19.96
CA LYS A 53 11.81 -25.49 -18.67
C LYS A 53 12.90 -25.27 -17.64
N TYR A 54 14.16 -25.51 -18.01
CA TYR A 54 15.30 -25.27 -17.11
C TYR A 54 15.38 -23.82 -16.64
N ARG A 55 15.34 -22.86 -17.57
CA ARG A 55 15.37 -21.42 -17.22
C ARG A 55 14.18 -21.03 -16.34
N MET A 56 12.98 -21.51 -16.65
CA MET A 56 11.78 -21.19 -15.87
C MET A 56 11.89 -21.75 -14.44
N ARG A 57 12.40 -22.98 -14.29
CA ARG A 57 12.64 -23.57 -12.95
C ARG A 57 13.63 -22.75 -12.13
N LEU A 58 14.71 -22.25 -12.75
CA LEU A 58 15.67 -21.37 -12.06
C LEU A 58 15.02 -20.07 -11.59
N VAL A 59 14.23 -19.44 -12.46
CA VAL A 59 13.49 -18.21 -12.09
C VAL A 59 12.50 -18.48 -10.96
N ARG A 60 11.76 -19.58 -11.01
CA ARG A 60 10.82 -19.98 -9.95
C ARG A 60 11.54 -20.20 -8.63
N ALA A 61 12.60 -21.01 -8.62
CA ALA A 61 13.39 -21.26 -7.42
C ALA A 61 13.94 -19.96 -6.80
N HIS A 62 14.39 -19.02 -7.63
CA HIS A 62 14.85 -17.73 -7.14
C HIS A 62 13.71 -16.88 -6.56
N MET A 63 12.52 -16.87 -7.20
CA MET A 63 11.35 -16.18 -6.66
C MET A 63 10.89 -16.76 -5.32
N ASP A 64 10.90 -18.09 -5.19
CA ASP A 64 10.53 -18.77 -3.94
C ASP A 64 11.53 -18.50 -2.84
N TYR A 65 12.83 -18.49 -3.15
CA TYR A 65 13.90 -18.09 -2.23
C TYR A 65 13.69 -16.65 -1.71
N ILE A 66 13.53 -15.68 -2.61
CA ILE A 66 13.30 -14.28 -2.21
C ILE A 66 12.01 -14.14 -1.39
N THR A 67 10.97 -14.89 -1.73
CA THR A 67 9.72 -14.86 -0.97
C THR A 67 9.91 -15.39 0.46
N ALA A 68 10.71 -16.44 0.62
CA ALA A 68 11.06 -16.97 1.95
C ALA A 68 11.85 -15.94 2.76
N GLU A 69 12.86 -15.31 2.17
CA GLU A 69 13.65 -14.26 2.82
C GLU A 69 12.78 -13.07 3.26
N ILE A 70 11.85 -12.61 2.41
CA ILE A 70 10.90 -11.55 2.77
C ILE A 70 10.07 -11.97 3.98
N ASN A 71 9.52 -13.19 3.99
CA ASN A 71 8.71 -13.67 5.10
C ASN A 71 9.51 -13.76 6.41
N ASP A 72 10.78 -14.10 6.35
CA ASP A 72 11.63 -14.19 7.54
C ASP A 72 11.99 -12.80 8.07
N VAL A 73 12.25 -11.82 7.20
CA VAL A 73 12.40 -10.41 7.59
C VAL A 73 11.11 -9.86 8.20
N ASP A 74 9.94 -10.16 7.61
CA ASP A 74 8.64 -9.74 8.14
C ASP A 74 8.41 -10.31 9.56
N LYS A 75 8.74 -11.59 9.80
CA LYS A 75 8.68 -12.20 11.15
C LYS A 75 9.62 -11.50 12.13
N MET A 76 10.84 -11.16 11.69
CA MET A 76 11.80 -10.45 12.54
C MET A 76 11.27 -9.06 12.92
N ILE A 77 10.71 -8.31 11.98
CA ILE A 77 10.07 -7.02 12.24
C ILE A 77 8.93 -7.17 13.25
N GLU A 78 8.04 -8.15 13.05
CA GLU A 78 6.93 -8.41 13.98
C GLU A 78 7.42 -8.75 15.39
N ASN A 79 8.48 -9.56 15.52
CA ASN A 79 9.08 -9.86 16.82
C ASN A 79 9.67 -8.62 17.48
N MET A 80 10.34 -7.75 16.72
CA MET A 80 10.88 -6.49 17.24
C MET A 80 9.78 -5.55 17.74
N ILE A 81 8.68 -5.42 17.02
CA ILE A 81 7.54 -4.59 17.41
C ILE A 81 6.87 -5.18 18.67
N SER A 82 6.55 -6.47 18.66
CA SER A 82 5.85 -7.15 19.75
C SER A 82 6.66 -7.19 21.05
N SER A 83 7.99 -7.18 20.97
CA SER A 83 8.87 -7.13 22.13
C SER A 83 8.99 -5.75 22.77
N ASN A 84 8.50 -4.70 22.10
CA ASN A 84 8.52 -3.33 22.62
C ASN A 84 7.07 -2.82 22.80
N PRO A 85 6.56 -2.77 24.06
CA PRO A 85 5.17 -2.36 24.33
C PRO A 85 4.81 -0.97 23.80
N ASP A 86 5.75 -0.02 23.81
CA ASP A 86 5.48 1.35 23.35
C ASP A 86 5.26 1.37 21.84
N PHE A 87 6.08 0.61 21.09
CA PHE A 87 5.89 0.49 19.64
C PHE A 87 4.62 -0.30 19.29
N GLU A 88 4.37 -1.42 19.97
CA GLU A 88 3.16 -2.23 19.73
C GLU A 88 1.89 -1.41 19.99
N ASN A 89 1.83 -0.68 21.13
CA ASN A 89 0.72 0.18 21.47
C ASN A 89 0.54 1.29 20.42
N ALA A 90 1.61 1.94 19.98
CA ALA A 90 1.56 2.98 18.96
C ALA A 90 1.06 2.41 17.61
N VAL A 91 1.53 1.23 17.20
CA VAL A 91 1.08 0.57 15.97
C VAL A 91 -0.41 0.25 16.03
N GLN A 92 -0.89 -0.37 17.12
CA GLN A 92 -2.30 -0.67 17.32
C GLN A 92 -3.14 0.60 17.34
N PHE A 93 -2.64 1.63 17.97
CA PHE A 93 -3.30 2.93 18.07
C PHE A 93 -3.52 3.57 16.70
N LEU A 94 -2.50 3.59 15.84
CA LEU A 94 -2.62 4.08 14.48
C LEU A 94 -3.58 3.25 13.62
N CYS A 95 -3.75 1.97 13.89
CA CYS A 95 -4.69 1.10 13.18
C CYS A 95 -6.16 1.49 13.39
N THR A 96 -6.48 2.34 14.37
CA THR A 96 -7.84 2.91 14.54
C THR A 96 -8.20 3.92 13.46
N ILE A 97 -7.22 4.48 12.75
CA ILE A 97 -7.44 5.43 11.65
C ILE A 97 -7.95 4.67 10.42
N PRO A 98 -9.09 5.07 9.82
CA PRO A 98 -9.57 4.45 8.59
C PRO A 98 -8.51 4.45 7.47
N GLY A 99 -8.24 3.26 6.91
CA GLY A 99 -7.27 3.07 5.83
C GLY A 99 -5.82 2.83 6.30
N VAL A 100 -5.53 2.93 7.58
CA VAL A 100 -4.24 2.56 8.17
C VAL A 100 -4.32 1.12 8.68
N LYS A 101 -3.37 0.29 8.27
CA LYS A 101 -3.22 -1.11 8.71
C LYS A 101 -1.86 -1.32 9.35
N ARG A 102 -1.66 -2.48 9.97
CA ARG A 102 -0.45 -2.83 10.72
C ARG A 102 0.84 -2.52 9.97
N ASP A 103 1.02 -3.05 8.75
CA ASP A 103 2.24 -2.80 7.95
C ASP A 103 2.48 -1.31 7.69
N SER A 104 1.40 -0.56 7.38
CA SER A 104 1.50 0.88 7.18
C SER A 104 1.80 1.62 8.48
N SER A 105 1.25 1.16 9.62
CA SER A 105 1.53 1.73 10.94
C SER A 105 2.98 1.52 11.32
N ILE A 106 3.50 0.31 11.12
CA ILE A 106 4.92 -0.02 11.36
C ILE A 106 5.82 0.88 10.52
N THR A 107 5.55 1.00 9.22
CA THR A 107 6.30 1.89 8.33
C THR A 107 6.24 3.35 8.79
N ILE A 108 5.08 3.83 9.22
CA ILE A 108 4.93 5.21 9.69
C ILE A 108 5.73 5.42 10.99
N ILE A 109 5.56 4.53 11.98
CA ILE A 109 6.27 4.64 13.27
C ILE A 109 7.78 4.49 13.10
N SER A 110 8.26 3.64 12.19
CA SER A 110 9.71 3.53 11.91
C SER A 110 10.31 4.82 11.35
N GLU A 111 9.51 5.62 10.63
CA GLU A 111 9.96 6.89 10.04
C GLU A 111 9.86 8.08 11.00
N ILE A 112 8.80 8.15 11.83
CA ILE A 112 8.53 9.34 12.66
C ILE A 112 8.75 9.12 14.16
N GLY A 113 8.95 7.86 14.59
CA GLY A 113 8.98 7.50 16.01
C GLY A 113 7.63 7.64 16.72
N THR A 114 7.63 7.44 18.01
CA THR A 114 6.46 7.60 18.90
C THR A 114 6.46 8.95 19.60
N ASP A 115 7.64 9.58 19.78
CA ASP A 115 7.80 10.88 20.42
C ASP A 115 7.60 12.03 19.44
N MET A 116 6.49 12.74 19.60
CA MET A 116 6.16 13.89 18.76
C MET A 116 6.81 15.20 19.21
N SER A 117 7.52 15.23 20.34
CA SER A 117 8.22 16.44 20.82
C SER A 117 9.33 16.90 19.88
N GLN A 118 9.89 15.98 19.07
CA GLN A 118 10.85 16.27 18.01
C GLN A 118 10.30 17.13 16.87
N PHE A 119 8.98 17.26 16.75
CA PHE A 119 8.32 18.13 15.75
C PHE A 119 7.55 19.24 16.45
N SER A 120 7.91 20.50 16.19
CA SER A 120 7.26 21.66 16.83
C SER A 120 5.77 21.78 16.46
N SER A 121 5.26 21.08 15.47
CA SER A 121 3.83 21.03 15.10
C SER A 121 3.56 19.97 14.02
N SER A 122 2.29 19.57 13.89
CA SER A 122 1.83 18.71 12.79
C SER A 122 2.12 19.32 11.40
N LYS A 123 2.14 20.65 11.29
CA LYS A 123 2.51 21.35 10.04
C LYS A 123 3.98 21.09 9.67
N ARG A 124 4.89 21.12 10.66
CA ARG A 124 6.32 20.81 10.45
C ARG A 124 6.54 19.35 10.08
N LEU A 125 5.85 18.42 10.74
CA LEU A 125 5.86 16.99 10.37
C LEU A 125 5.37 16.81 8.93
N CYS A 126 4.27 17.44 8.53
CA CYS A 126 3.76 17.37 7.15
C CYS A 126 4.73 17.96 6.11
N CYS A 127 5.48 19.02 6.48
CA CYS A 127 6.54 19.57 5.62
C CYS A 127 7.69 18.59 5.48
N TRP A 128 8.15 18.02 6.59
CA TRP A 128 9.21 17.02 6.61
C TRP A 128 8.84 15.77 5.80
N ALA A 129 7.60 15.30 5.90
CA ALA A 129 7.06 14.19 5.11
C ALA A 129 6.85 14.52 3.61
N GLY A 130 7.09 15.75 3.18
CA GLY A 130 6.89 16.15 1.79
C GLY A 130 5.44 16.17 1.33
N LEU A 131 4.48 16.38 2.25
CA LEU A 131 3.05 16.46 1.94
C LEU A 131 2.55 17.92 1.81
N THR A 132 3.46 18.88 1.82
CA THR A 132 3.16 20.29 1.63
C THR A 132 3.81 20.83 0.37
N PRO A 133 3.25 21.86 -0.27
CA PRO A 133 3.93 22.54 -1.36
C PRO A 133 5.28 23.10 -0.90
N GLY A 134 6.29 22.99 -1.75
CA GLY A 134 7.56 23.67 -1.53
C GLY A 134 7.38 25.19 -1.58
N SER A 135 8.23 25.90 -0.83
CA SER A 135 8.32 27.37 -0.94
C SER A 135 9.02 27.71 -2.26
N ASN A 136 8.25 27.95 -3.29
CA ASN A 136 8.74 28.35 -4.60
C ASN A 136 8.05 29.65 -5.01
N GLU A 137 8.41 30.72 -4.28
CA GLU A 137 7.90 32.06 -4.49
C GLU A 137 9.09 33.01 -4.71
N SER A 138 9.01 33.85 -5.70
CA SER A 138 10.01 34.89 -5.99
C SER A 138 9.25 36.17 -6.36
N ALA A 139 9.62 37.31 -5.72
CA ALA A 139 9.01 38.60 -5.94
C ALA A 139 7.47 38.57 -5.82
N GLY A 140 6.93 37.89 -4.78
CA GLY A 140 5.48 37.75 -4.54
C GLY A 140 4.73 36.83 -5.52
N LYS A 141 5.43 36.21 -6.50
CA LYS A 141 4.81 35.31 -7.47
C LYS A 141 5.12 33.86 -7.15
N LYS A 142 4.07 33.04 -6.90
CA LYS A 142 4.20 31.58 -6.73
C LYS A 142 4.51 30.92 -8.06
N LYS A 143 5.72 30.35 -8.18
CA LYS A 143 6.18 29.64 -9.40
C LYS A 143 5.68 28.19 -9.47
N SER A 144 5.45 27.53 -8.33
CA SER A 144 5.00 26.14 -8.30
C SER A 144 4.22 25.83 -7.02
N VAL A 145 3.25 24.92 -7.14
CA VAL A 145 2.50 24.32 -6.01
C VAL A 145 2.83 22.83 -5.85
N ARG A 146 3.92 22.38 -6.46
CA ARG A 146 4.36 20.96 -6.32
C ARG A 146 4.80 20.69 -4.89
N ILE A 147 4.48 19.50 -4.41
CA ILE A 147 4.99 18.97 -3.14
C ILE A 147 6.49 18.68 -3.26
N THR A 148 7.19 18.71 -2.14
CA THR A 148 8.63 18.42 -2.09
C THR A 148 8.91 16.93 -2.36
N ARG A 149 10.18 16.60 -2.64
CA ARG A 149 10.64 15.21 -2.81
C ARG A 149 10.95 14.51 -1.48
N ALA A 150 10.80 15.20 -0.34
CA ALA A 150 11.02 14.63 0.98
C ALA A 150 10.06 13.45 1.29
N GLY A 151 10.35 12.69 2.33
CA GLY A 151 9.53 11.58 2.81
C GLY A 151 9.49 10.41 1.81
N VAL A 152 10.66 9.89 1.43
CA VAL A 152 10.80 8.86 0.39
C VAL A 152 10.02 7.59 0.74
N TYR A 153 9.99 7.18 2.00
CA TYR A 153 9.26 5.99 2.47
C TYR A 153 7.91 6.38 3.10
N LEU A 154 7.89 7.39 3.96
CA LEU A 154 6.69 7.83 4.67
C LEU A 154 5.56 8.30 3.73
N LYS A 155 5.90 9.13 2.74
CA LYS A 155 4.89 9.67 1.82
C LYS A 155 4.17 8.61 1.00
N PRO A 156 4.84 7.63 0.36
CA PRO A 156 4.15 6.53 -0.32
C PRO A 156 3.24 5.73 0.61
N ALA A 157 3.67 5.40 1.83
CA ALA A 157 2.85 4.70 2.81
C ALA A 157 1.57 5.48 3.15
N LEU A 158 1.69 6.78 3.43
CA LEU A 158 0.53 7.64 3.71
C LEU A 158 -0.40 7.81 2.49
N VAL A 159 0.14 7.84 1.27
CA VAL A 159 -0.67 7.87 0.05
C VAL A 159 -1.45 6.57 -0.13
N GLN A 160 -0.84 5.41 0.16
CA GLN A 160 -1.55 4.12 0.15
C GLN A 160 -2.67 4.10 1.21
N CYS A 161 -2.39 4.57 2.43
CA CYS A 161 -3.40 4.73 3.49
C CYS A 161 -4.55 5.63 3.02
N ALA A 162 -4.24 6.76 2.37
CA ALA A 162 -5.26 7.67 1.84
C ALA A 162 -6.12 7.01 0.76
N HIS A 163 -5.52 6.23 -0.16
CA HIS A 163 -6.29 5.48 -1.15
C HIS A 163 -7.19 4.41 -0.53
N ALA A 164 -6.75 3.75 0.54
CA ALA A 164 -7.55 2.79 1.29
C ALA A 164 -8.68 3.49 2.06
N ALA A 165 -8.38 4.60 2.72
CA ALA A 165 -9.34 5.38 3.52
C ALA A 165 -10.51 5.92 2.69
N VAL A 166 -10.23 6.45 1.48
CA VAL A 166 -11.30 6.99 0.61
C VAL A 166 -12.17 5.91 -0.04
N LYS A 167 -11.73 4.65 -0.01
CA LYS A 167 -12.51 3.50 -0.50
C LYS A 167 -13.19 2.72 0.63
N SER A 168 -12.98 3.12 1.87
CA SER A 168 -13.54 2.43 3.02
C SER A 168 -15.02 2.74 3.18
N ASP A 169 -15.86 1.72 3.09
CA ASP A 169 -17.30 1.84 3.34
C ASP A 169 -17.62 1.84 4.85
N LYS A 170 -16.69 1.35 5.70
CA LYS A 170 -16.85 1.32 7.16
C LYS A 170 -16.76 2.72 7.80
N SER A 171 -16.05 3.65 7.20
CA SER A 171 -15.92 5.02 7.68
C SER A 171 -15.90 5.99 6.49
N PRO A 172 -17.00 6.70 6.22
CA PRO A 172 -17.12 7.58 5.06
C PRO A 172 -16.38 8.91 5.22
N TYR A 173 -15.78 9.20 6.39
CA TYR A 173 -15.16 10.48 6.70
C TYR A 173 -14.17 10.95 5.61
N TYR A 174 -13.14 10.15 5.33
CA TYR A 174 -12.15 10.53 4.31
C TYR A 174 -12.71 10.47 2.89
N LYS A 175 -13.69 9.61 2.62
CA LYS A 175 -14.40 9.55 1.34
C LYS A 175 -15.11 10.87 1.05
N LYS A 176 -15.94 11.36 1.98
CA LYS A 176 -16.66 12.65 1.84
C LYS A 176 -15.69 13.83 1.69
N LYS A 177 -14.61 13.89 2.51
CA LYS A 177 -13.56 14.92 2.38
C LYS A 177 -12.87 14.87 1.00
N TYR A 178 -12.56 13.68 0.51
CA TYR A 178 -11.96 13.49 -0.80
C TYR A 178 -12.87 13.98 -1.92
N GLU A 179 -14.14 13.57 -1.91
CA GLU A 179 -15.14 13.96 -2.93
C GLU A 179 -15.30 15.50 -3.02
N SER A 180 -15.34 16.17 -1.88
CA SER A 180 -15.35 17.63 -1.82
C SER A 180 -14.10 18.26 -2.45
N LEU A 181 -12.92 17.68 -2.18
CA LEU A 181 -11.64 18.19 -2.67
C LEU A 181 -11.41 17.92 -4.16
N VAL A 182 -11.86 16.76 -4.67
CA VAL A 182 -11.67 16.37 -6.08
C VAL A 182 -12.27 17.39 -7.04
N LYS A 183 -13.47 17.89 -6.75
CA LYS A 183 -14.18 18.88 -7.58
C LYS A 183 -13.34 20.14 -7.83
N ARG A 184 -12.56 20.59 -6.85
CA ARG A 184 -11.75 21.82 -6.93
C ARG A 184 -10.30 21.59 -7.34
N ARG A 185 -9.70 20.47 -6.94
CA ARG A 185 -8.24 20.27 -6.98
C ARG A 185 -7.77 19.11 -7.84
N GLY A 186 -8.70 18.25 -8.30
CA GLY A 186 -8.44 17.05 -9.05
C GLY A 186 -7.90 15.89 -8.17
N LYS A 187 -7.99 14.68 -8.71
CA LYS A 187 -7.77 13.41 -7.98
C LYS A 187 -6.42 13.34 -7.25
N LYS A 188 -5.30 13.65 -7.95
CA LYS A 188 -3.95 13.51 -7.38
C LYS A 188 -3.72 14.45 -6.19
N ARG A 189 -4.17 15.72 -6.30
CA ARG A 189 -4.02 16.69 -5.21
C ARG A 189 -4.94 16.39 -4.04
N ALA A 190 -6.13 15.87 -4.30
CA ALA A 190 -7.09 15.46 -3.27
C ALA A 190 -6.52 14.30 -2.43
N ILE A 191 -5.92 13.27 -3.04
CA ILE A 191 -5.26 12.18 -2.30
C ILE A 191 -4.12 12.69 -1.42
N ILE A 192 -3.27 13.58 -1.91
CA ILE A 192 -2.20 14.17 -1.10
C ILE A 192 -2.78 14.96 0.09
N ALA A 193 -3.91 15.65 -0.09
CA ALA A 193 -4.57 16.33 1.01
C ALA A 193 -5.11 15.35 2.06
N ILE A 194 -5.70 14.22 1.65
CA ILE A 194 -6.12 13.16 2.57
C ILE A 194 -4.92 12.55 3.30
N ALA A 195 -3.83 12.23 2.59
CA ALA A 195 -2.59 11.73 3.21
C ALA A 195 -2.05 12.71 4.28
N ARG A 196 -2.10 14.01 3.99
CA ARG A 196 -1.74 15.06 4.97
C ARG A 196 -2.69 15.08 6.17
N MET A 197 -4.00 14.90 5.97
CA MET A 197 -4.99 14.84 7.06
C MET A 197 -4.71 13.63 7.96
N ILE A 198 -4.40 12.46 7.37
CA ILE A 198 -4.02 11.25 8.12
C ILE A 198 -2.77 11.54 8.97
N LEU A 199 -1.71 12.11 8.40
CA LEU A 199 -0.49 12.42 9.16
C LEU A 199 -0.72 13.46 10.26
N THR A 200 -1.62 14.44 10.04
CA THR A 200 -2.02 15.40 11.07
C THR A 200 -2.76 14.70 12.22
N ALA A 201 -3.64 13.75 11.90
CA ALA A 201 -4.31 12.92 12.91
C ALA A 201 -3.32 12.08 13.70
N ILE A 202 -2.38 11.42 13.04
CA ILE A 202 -1.30 10.64 13.68
C ILE A 202 -0.51 11.51 14.67
N TYR A 203 -0.07 12.70 14.24
CA TYR A 203 0.62 13.64 15.13
C TYR A 203 -0.20 13.96 16.38
N GLN A 204 -1.48 14.28 16.21
CA GLN A 204 -2.38 14.60 17.31
C GLN A 204 -2.55 13.42 18.27
N MET A 205 -2.83 12.25 17.72
CA MET A 205 -3.02 11.01 18.50
C MET A 205 -1.77 10.65 19.33
N LEU A 206 -0.59 10.68 18.72
CA LEU A 206 0.65 10.38 19.42
C LEU A 206 1.04 11.47 20.44
N SER A 207 0.62 12.75 20.23
CA SER A 207 0.88 13.83 21.17
C SER A 207 -0.07 13.83 22.36
N THR A 208 -1.33 13.44 22.18
CA THR A 208 -2.37 13.53 23.24
C THR A 208 -2.71 12.20 23.90
N GLY A 209 -2.36 11.08 23.27
CA GLY A 209 -2.80 9.74 23.68
C GLY A 209 -4.29 9.46 23.40
N GLU A 210 -4.96 10.32 22.61
CA GLU A 210 -6.37 10.14 22.28
C GLU A 210 -6.54 9.35 20.99
N GLN A 211 -7.53 8.45 20.93
CA GLN A 211 -7.86 7.69 19.72
C GLN A 211 -8.36 8.59 18.59
N TRP A 212 -8.28 8.08 17.35
CA TRP A 212 -8.78 8.79 16.19
C TRP A 212 -10.25 9.18 16.35
N ASN A 213 -10.47 10.48 16.53
CA ASN A 213 -11.78 11.09 16.67
C ASN A 213 -11.73 12.52 16.11
N PRO A 214 -11.92 12.71 14.79
CA PRO A 214 -11.88 14.05 14.22
C PRO A 214 -13.03 14.92 14.72
N SER A 215 -12.72 16.15 15.14
CA SER A 215 -13.68 17.10 15.74
C SER A 215 -14.85 17.47 14.81
N ASP A 216 -14.71 17.22 13.51
CA ASP A 216 -15.74 17.46 12.49
C ASP A 216 -16.37 16.17 11.94
N LEU A 217 -16.23 15.04 12.66
CA LEU A 217 -16.75 13.73 12.22
C LEU A 217 -18.26 13.80 11.92
N TYR A 218 -19.01 14.51 12.74
CA TYR A 218 -20.47 14.63 12.65
C TYR A 218 -20.94 15.85 11.84
N LYS A 219 -20.03 16.68 11.34
CA LYS A 219 -20.34 17.89 10.55
C LYS A 219 -20.21 17.67 9.03
N ILE A 220 -20.07 16.42 8.62
CA ILE A 220 -19.87 16.07 7.22
C ILE A 220 -21.19 15.55 6.69
N ASP A 221 -22.08 16.47 6.33
CA ASP A 221 -23.27 16.21 5.53
C ASP A 221 -22.97 16.34 4.04
#